data_5fdefa6c254926abf1031c020122ee0c
#
_entry.id   5fdefa6c254926abf1031c020122ee0c
#
_cell.length_a   1.000
_cell.length_b   1.000
_cell.length_c   1.000
_cell.angle_alpha   90.00
_cell.angle_beta   90.00
_cell.angle_gamma   90.00
#
_symmetry.space_group_name_H-M   'P 1'
#
loop_
_entity.id
_entity.type
_entity.pdbx_description
1 polymer ?
#
loop_
_entity_poly.entity_id
_entity_poly.type
_entity_poly.pdbx_seq_one_letter_code
_entity_poly.pdbx_strand_id
1 'polypeptide(L)'
;MCLYPTYIKNPKYKPNKKNNGKPPICKDRRLLYIPTKCGCCIECRKEKQREWRVRLEEELRSNFGYFITLTISPEGIKEIEEKTSLKWEENPNEIATKGMRLFLERVRKDTGKSLRHWAVTELGEKKDRIHLHGVFFGQRAAEYIKKH
;
A
#
# COMPACT_ATOMS: atom_id res chain seq x y z
N MET A 1 12.62 -5.97 -17.32
CA MET A 1 12.00 -4.96 -18.24
C MET A 1 10.50 -5.21 -18.27
N CYS A 2 9.64 -4.17 -18.31
CA CYS A 2 8.19 -4.36 -18.39
C CYS A 2 7.79 -5.05 -19.70
N LEU A 3 6.94 -6.08 -19.62
CA LEU A 3 6.49 -6.85 -20.81
C LEU A 3 5.43 -6.11 -21.64
N TYR A 4 4.64 -5.26 -20.97
CA TYR A 4 3.54 -4.53 -21.59
C TYR A 4 3.57 -3.06 -21.17
N PRO A 5 4.56 -2.28 -21.68
CA PRO A 5 4.67 -0.87 -21.32
C PRO A 5 3.45 -0.08 -21.81
N THR A 6 2.93 0.80 -20.97
CA THR A 6 1.96 1.80 -21.37
C THR A 6 2.67 3.09 -21.76
N TYR A 7 2.07 3.90 -22.62
CA TYR A 7 2.66 5.16 -23.02
C TYR A 7 1.90 6.33 -22.38
N ILE A 8 2.62 7.19 -21.70
CA ILE A 8 2.07 8.42 -21.14
C ILE A 8 2.66 9.64 -21.82
N LYS A 9 1.90 10.72 -21.87
CA LYS A 9 2.43 11.99 -22.38
C LYS A 9 3.62 12.42 -21.51
N ASN A 10 4.73 12.71 -22.14
CA ASN A 10 5.97 13.09 -21.46
C ASN A 10 5.74 14.30 -20.55
N PRO A 11 6.01 14.20 -19.24
CA PRO A 11 5.80 15.29 -18.28
C PRO A 11 6.51 16.59 -18.66
N LYS A 12 7.63 16.52 -19.40
CA LYS A 12 8.33 17.70 -19.90
C LYS A 12 7.44 18.58 -20.79
N TYR A 13 6.54 17.96 -21.54
CA TYR A 13 5.66 18.63 -22.50
C TYR A 13 4.21 18.75 -22.00
N LYS A 14 4.01 18.62 -20.68
CA LYS A 14 2.75 18.93 -19.98
C LYS A 14 2.92 20.14 -19.08
N PRO A 15 1.88 20.97 -18.88
CA PRO A 15 1.89 21.96 -17.82
C PRO A 15 2.13 21.31 -16.46
N ASN A 16 3.14 21.77 -15.73
CA ASN A 16 3.47 21.28 -14.39
C ASN A 16 4.21 22.36 -13.58
N LYS A 17 4.43 22.13 -12.29
CA LYS A 17 5.13 23.09 -11.41
C LYS A 17 6.56 23.41 -11.86
N LYS A 18 7.27 22.45 -12.47
CA LYS A 18 8.67 22.63 -12.90
C LYS A 18 8.81 23.55 -14.12
N ASN A 19 7.77 23.65 -14.95
CA ASN A 19 7.76 24.51 -16.13
C ASN A 19 6.82 25.70 -15.99
N ASN A 20 6.40 26.02 -14.74
CA ASN A 20 5.48 27.13 -14.42
C ASN A 20 4.21 27.14 -15.27
N GLY A 21 3.70 25.93 -15.58
CA GLY A 21 2.51 25.78 -16.42
C GLY A 21 2.72 26.02 -17.93
N LYS A 22 3.93 26.36 -18.37
CA LYS A 22 4.28 26.64 -19.76
C LYS A 22 5.28 25.61 -20.29
N PRO A 23 4.80 24.48 -20.84
CA PRO A 23 5.70 23.44 -21.35
C PRO A 23 6.38 23.93 -22.64
N PRO A 24 7.63 23.50 -22.90
CA PRO A 24 8.32 23.79 -24.13
C PRO A 24 7.62 23.11 -25.32
N ILE A 25 7.81 23.65 -26.52
CA ILE A 25 7.30 23.05 -27.75
C ILE A 25 8.09 21.75 -28.04
N CYS A 26 7.37 20.67 -28.27
CA CYS A 26 7.98 19.39 -28.63
C CYS A 26 8.34 19.40 -30.13
N LYS A 27 9.61 19.52 -30.45
CA LYS A 27 10.12 19.49 -31.84
C LYS A 27 10.14 18.08 -32.45
N ASP A 28 10.33 17.05 -31.62
CA ASP A 28 10.35 15.66 -32.06
C ASP A 28 9.17 14.89 -31.48
N ARG A 29 8.23 14.50 -32.35
CA ARG A 29 7.01 13.78 -31.96
C ARG A 29 7.29 12.46 -31.23
N ARG A 30 8.44 11.83 -31.47
CA ARG A 30 8.84 10.59 -30.77
C ARG A 30 9.06 10.81 -29.28
N LEU A 31 9.39 12.02 -28.85
CA LEU A 31 9.60 12.39 -27.47
C LEU A 31 8.30 12.81 -26.74
N LEU A 32 7.18 12.94 -27.47
CA LEU A 32 5.91 13.38 -26.91
C LEU A 32 5.31 12.37 -25.93
N TYR A 33 5.59 11.09 -26.16
CA TYR A 33 5.16 10.01 -25.29
C TYR A 33 6.36 9.20 -24.81
N ILE A 34 6.33 8.78 -23.56
CA ILE A 34 7.36 7.94 -22.96
C ILE A 34 6.74 6.64 -22.46
N PRO A 35 7.44 5.50 -22.60
CA PRO A 35 6.98 4.25 -22.03
C PRO A 35 7.05 4.31 -20.51
N THR A 36 6.02 3.77 -19.87
CA THR A 36 5.98 3.57 -18.41
C THR A 36 5.62 2.12 -18.09
N LYS A 37 5.97 1.69 -16.90
CA LYS A 37 5.69 0.32 -16.45
C LYS A 37 4.19 0.10 -16.29
N CYS A 38 3.67 -1.04 -16.76
CA CYS A 38 2.25 -1.37 -16.58
C CYS A 38 1.88 -1.67 -15.11
N GLY A 39 2.86 -2.02 -14.26
CA GLY A 39 2.65 -2.34 -12.85
C GLY A 39 2.07 -3.73 -12.55
N CYS A 40 1.51 -4.42 -13.54
CA CYS A 40 0.76 -5.67 -13.36
C CYS A 40 1.44 -6.92 -13.94
N CYS A 41 2.32 -6.79 -14.94
CA CYS A 41 3.02 -7.95 -15.49
C CYS A 41 4.01 -8.56 -14.49
N ILE A 42 4.42 -9.80 -14.73
CA ILE A 42 5.29 -10.55 -13.83
C ILE A 42 6.61 -9.81 -13.54
N GLU A 43 7.20 -9.15 -14.54
CA GLU A 43 8.44 -8.41 -14.38
C GLU A 43 8.26 -7.16 -13.48
N CYS A 44 7.15 -6.44 -13.66
CA CYS A 44 6.82 -5.30 -12.80
C CYS A 44 6.55 -5.74 -11.35
N ARG A 45 5.87 -6.89 -11.16
CA ARG A 45 5.63 -7.44 -9.83
C ARG A 45 6.92 -7.88 -9.15
N LYS A 46 7.81 -8.59 -9.85
CA LYS A 46 9.13 -8.97 -9.34
C LYS A 46 9.99 -7.77 -8.97
N GLU A 47 9.96 -6.72 -9.78
CA GLU A 47 10.69 -5.48 -9.49
C GLU A 47 10.14 -4.81 -8.22
N LYS A 48 8.82 -4.66 -8.12
CA LYS A 48 8.17 -4.12 -6.92
C LYS A 48 8.48 -4.95 -5.66
N GLN A 49 8.50 -6.28 -5.79
CA GLN A 49 8.89 -7.18 -4.70
C GLN A 49 10.34 -6.93 -4.25
N ARG A 50 11.28 -6.81 -5.19
CA ARG A 50 12.68 -6.49 -4.88
C ARG A 50 12.82 -5.12 -4.20
N GLU A 51 12.11 -4.10 -4.68
CA GLU A 51 12.12 -2.77 -4.07
C GLU A 51 11.63 -2.79 -2.61
N TRP A 52 10.55 -3.52 -2.33
CA TRP A 52 10.06 -3.70 -0.97
C TRP A 52 11.00 -4.49 -0.10
N ARG A 53 11.60 -5.55 -0.64
CA ARG A 53 12.60 -6.33 0.08
C ARG A 53 13.77 -5.46 0.56
N VAL A 54 14.36 -4.68 -0.32
CA VAL A 54 15.46 -3.76 0.04
C VAL A 54 15.05 -2.77 1.12
N ARG A 55 13.86 -2.18 1.01
CA ARG A 55 13.36 -1.24 2.02
C ARG A 55 13.14 -1.90 3.37
N LEU A 56 12.58 -3.11 3.40
CA LEU A 56 12.36 -3.86 4.64
C LEU A 56 13.68 -4.31 5.27
N GLU A 57 14.62 -4.80 4.48
CA GLU A 57 15.96 -5.17 4.95
C GLU A 57 16.69 -3.99 5.58
N GLU A 58 16.62 -2.81 4.94
CA GLU A 58 17.25 -1.60 5.48
C GLU A 58 16.56 -1.11 6.77
N GLU A 59 15.24 -1.16 6.81
CA GLU A 59 14.48 -0.81 8.02
C GLU A 59 14.80 -1.75 9.18
N LEU A 60 14.93 -3.06 8.93
CA LEU A 60 15.25 -4.07 9.94
C LEU A 60 16.69 -3.98 10.46
N ARG A 61 17.61 -3.38 9.72
CA ARG A 61 18.97 -3.11 10.23
C ARG A 61 18.98 -2.10 11.37
N SER A 62 18.06 -1.14 11.33
CA SER A 62 18.03 0.00 12.26
C SER A 62 16.93 -0.12 13.31
N ASN A 63 15.91 -0.96 13.06
CA ASN A 63 14.72 -1.04 13.89
C ASN A 63 14.32 -2.49 14.14
N PHE A 64 13.81 -2.72 15.35
CA PHE A 64 13.19 -4.00 15.69
C PHE A 64 11.83 -4.11 15.01
N GLY A 65 11.57 -5.24 14.32
CA GLY A 65 10.31 -5.52 13.65
C GLY A 65 9.67 -6.82 14.14
N TYR A 66 8.36 -6.79 14.31
CA TYR A 66 7.55 -7.97 14.64
C TYR A 66 6.73 -8.36 13.41
N PHE A 67 6.84 -9.63 13.01
CA PHE A 67 5.93 -10.19 12.02
C PHE A 67 4.60 -10.54 12.71
N ILE A 68 3.50 -10.00 12.23
CA ILE A 68 2.18 -10.12 12.86
C ILE A 68 1.13 -10.41 11.81
N THR A 69 0.22 -11.29 12.16
CA THR A 69 -1.00 -11.55 11.38
C THR A 69 -2.18 -10.96 12.11
N LEU A 70 -2.92 -10.08 11.45
CA LEU A 70 -4.16 -9.49 11.95
C LEU A 70 -5.33 -10.07 11.17
N THR A 71 -6.42 -10.36 11.87
CA THR A 71 -7.68 -10.80 11.28
C THR A 71 -8.80 -9.88 11.74
N ILE A 72 -9.64 -9.43 10.83
CA ILE A 72 -10.81 -8.62 11.18
C ILE A 72 -11.91 -9.57 11.61
N SER A 73 -12.51 -9.33 12.78
CA SER A 73 -13.63 -10.13 13.25
C SER A 73 -14.89 -9.89 12.39
N PRO A 74 -15.84 -10.85 12.37
CA PRO A 74 -17.11 -10.65 11.67
C PRO A 74 -17.87 -9.39 12.12
N GLU A 75 -17.80 -9.07 13.42
CA GLU A 75 -18.39 -7.87 14.00
C GLU A 75 -17.70 -6.61 13.48
N GLY A 76 -16.37 -6.64 13.39
CA GLY A 76 -15.57 -5.54 12.82
C GLY A 76 -15.86 -5.30 11.36
N ILE A 77 -16.10 -6.35 10.58
CA ILE A 77 -16.54 -6.25 9.18
C ILE A 77 -17.89 -5.53 9.11
N LYS A 78 -18.89 -5.99 9.87
CA LYS A 78 -20.23 -5.38 9.92
C LYS A 78 -20.17 -3.91 10.33
N GLU A 79 -19.38 -3.57 11.35
CA GLU A 79 -19.18 -2.18 11.78
C GLU A 79 -18.63 -1.29 10.64
N ILE A 80 -17.72 -1.81 9.84
CA ILE A 80 -17.19 -1.08 8.69
C ILE A 80 -18.23 -0.92 7.59
N GLU A 81 -18.99 -1.98 7.28
CA GLU A 81 -20.07 -1.95 6.30
C GLU A 81 -21.17 -0.94 6.66
N GLU A 82 -21.56 -0.89 7.93
CA GLU A 82 -22.57 0.06 8.44
C GLU A 82 -22.12 1.52 8.34
N LYS A 83 -20.81 1.76 8.54
CA LYS A 83 -20.22 3.12 8.48
C LYS A 83 -19.78 3.55 7.08
N THR A 84 -19.85 2.64 6.13
CA THR A 84 -19.38 2.90 4.76
C THR A 84 -20.39 2.30 3.78
N SER A 85 -20.26 2.62 2.49
CA SER A 85 -21.03 1.94 1.43
C SER A 85 -20.38 0.65 0.95
N LEU A 86 -19.31 0.20 1.59
CA LEU A 86 -18.58 -1.01 1.20
C LEU A 86 -19.33 -2.27 1.62
N LYS A 87 -19.23 -3.31 0.81
CA LYS A 87 -19.72 -4.65 1.12
C LYS A 87 -18.58 -5.64 1.06
N TRP A 88 -18.54 -6.55 2.02
CA TRP A 88 -17.49 -7.55 2.13
C TRP A 88 -17.34 -8.41 0.88
N GLU A 89 -18.44 -8.88 0.33
CA GLU A 89 -18.47 -9.76 -0.85
C GLU A 89 -17.87 -9.09 -2.09
N GLU A 90 -18.03 -7.76 -2.20
CA GLU A 90 -17.61 -6.99 -3.36
C GLU A 90 -16.22 -6.34 -3.18
N ASN A 91 -15.93 -5.90 -1.94
CA ASN A 91 -14.81 -5.02 -1.65
C ASN A 91 -13.95 -5.50 -0.46
N PRO A 92 -13.54 -6.78 -0.37
CA PRO A 92 -12.86 -7.31 0.81
C PRO A 92 -11.52 -6.60 1.12
N ASN A 93 -10.76 -6.23 0.09
CA ASN A 93 -9.48 -5.51 0.27
C ASN A 93 -9.68 -4.07 0.77
N GLU A 94 -10.76 -3.41 0.39
CA GLU A 94 -11.07 -2.05 0.85
C GLU A 94 -11.52 -2.07 2.30
N ILE A 95 -12.33 -3.06 2.70
CA ILE A 95 -12.71 -3.29 4.09
C ILE A 95 -11.48 -3.59 4.95
N ALA A 96 -10.58 -4.47 4.48
CA ALA A 96 -9.33 -4.74 5.18
C ALA A 96 -8.45 -3.48 5.33
N THR A 97 -8.36 -2.68 4.28
CA THR A 97 -7.63 -1.40 4.31
C THR A 97 -8.26 -0.42 5.32
N LYS A 98 -9.59 -0.36 5.37
CA LYS A 98 -10.31 0.49 6.32
C LYS A 98 -10.11 0.02 7.75
N GLY A 99 -10.21 -1.30 7.99
CA GLY A 99 -9.93 -1.91 9.30
C GLY A 99 -8.52 -1.59 9.80
N MET A 100 -7.53 -1.74 8.93
CA MET A 100 -6.15 -1.40 9.24
C MET A 100 -5.98 0.07 9.60
N ARG A 101 -6.62 0.99 8.87
CA ARG A 101 -6.58 2.43 9.19
C ARG A 101 -7.18 2.73 10.55
N LEU A 102 -8.36 2.15 10.86
CA LEU A 102 -9.01 2.32 12.16
C LEU A 102 -8.14 1.79 13.31
N PHE A 103 -7.51 0.64 13.12
CA PHE A 103 -6.57 0.09 14.08
C PHE A 103 -5.39 1.04 14.33
N LEU A 104 -4.73 1.52 13.27
CA LEU A 104 -3.60 2.44 13.38
C LEU A 104 -3.99 3.79 14.02
N GLU A 105 -5.21 4.28 13.78
CA GLU A 105 -5.72 5.48 14.43
C GLU A 105 -5.93 5.27 15.93
N ARG A 106 -6.44 4.11 16.36
CA ARG A 106 -6.57 3.77 17.79
C ARG A 106 -5.20 3.76 18.46
N VAL A 107 -4.23 3.04 17.84
CA VAL A 107 -2.84 3.02 18.34
C VAL A 107 -2.26 4.43 18.46
N ARG A 108 -2.46 5.28 17.45
CA ARG A 108 -1.96 6.65 17.45
C ARG A 108 -2.61 7.50 18.55
N LYS A 109 -3.92 7.36 18.78
CA LYS A 109 -4.62 8.07 19.84
C LYS A 109 -4.09 7.68 21.23
N ASP A 110 -3.83 6.40 21.46
CA ASP A 110 -3.34 5.90 22.74
C ASP A 110 -1.87 6.23 23.00
N THR A 111 -1.05 6.22 21.97
CA THR A 111 0.42 6.35 22.11
C THR A 111 0.96 7.72 21.75
N GLY A 112 0.15 8.56 21.11
CA GLY A 112 0.58 9.84 20.54
C GLY A 112 1.51 9.70 19.32
N LYS A 113 1.81 8.46 18.87
CA LYS A 113 2.77 8.19 17.80
C LYS A 113 2.18 7.27 16.74
N SER A 114 2.59 7.50 15.49
CA SER A 114 2.27 6.60 14.39
C SER A 114 3.11 5.32 14.48
N LEU A 115 2.47 4.18 14.31
CA LEU A 115 3.14 2.89 14.24
C LEU A 115 3.64 2.66 12.80
N ARG A 116 4.97 2.55 12.65
CA ARG A 116 5.55 2.21 11.34
C ARG A 116 5.26 0.75 11.02
N HIS A 117 4.84 0.50 9.81
CA HIS A 117 4.43 -0.84 9.39
C HIS A 117 4.57 -1.03 7.88
N TRP A 118 4.64 -2.28 7.50
CA TRP A 118 4.41 -2.75 6.15
C TRP A 118 3.46 -3.94 6.26
N ALA A 119 2.37 -3.94 5.51
CA ALA A 119 1.39 -5.00 5.56
C ALA A 119 0.81 -5.31 4.17
N VAL A 120 0.44 -6.55 3.98
CA VAL A 120 -0.25 -7.07 2.79
C VAL A 120 -1.50 -7.82 3.20
N THR A 121 -2.52 -7.75 2.36
CA THR A 121 -3.73 -8.55 2.53
C THR A 121 -3.54 -9.91 1.87
N GLU A 122 -4.02 -10.95 2.53
CA GLU A 122 -4.13 -12.30 2.00
C GLU A 122 -5.54 -12.84 2.26
N LEU A 123 -6.17 -13.37 1.22
CA LEU A 123 -7.45 -14.03 1.35
C LEU A 123 -7.21 -15.47 1.76
N GLY A 124 -7.82 -15.91 2.87
CA GLY A 124 -7.72 -17.27 3.36
C GLY A 124 -8.16 -18.32 2.32
N GLU A 125 -7.72 -19.57 2.46
CA GLU A 125 -7.98 -20.65 1.49
C GLU A 125 -9.48 -20.84 1.18
N LYS A 126 -10.33 -20.70 2.19
CA LYS A 126 -11.78 -20.78 2.06
C LYS A 126 -12.42 -19.49 1.55
N LYS A 127 -11.63 -18.45 1.28
CA LYS A 127 -12.09 -17.10 0.87
C LYS A 127 -13.09 -16.46 1.84
N ASP A 128 -13.19 -16.96 3.06
CA ASP A 128 -14.12 -16.51 4.08
C ASP A 128 -13.55 -15.39 4.97
N ARG A 129 -12.22 -15.27 5.05
CA ARG A 129 -11.53 -14.28 5.86
C ARG A 129 -10.35 -13.66 5.14
N ILE A 130 -10.16 -12.37 5.36
CA ILE A 130 -8.93 -11.69 4.98
C ILE A 130 -7.99 -11.63 6.19
N HIS A 131 -6.75 -11.98 5.96
CA HIS A 131 -5.63 -11.80 6.87
C HIS A 131 -4.77 -10.64 6.39
N LEU A 132 -4.25 -9.87 7.33
CA LEU A 132 -3.25 -8.84 7.08
C LEU A 132 -1.94 -9.33 7.67
N HIS A 133 -1.03 -9.76 6.82
CA HIS A 133 0.33 -10.13 7.22
C HIS A 133 1.22 -8.92 7.12
N GLY A 134 1.97 -8.62 8.18
CA GLY A 134 2.79 -7.42 8.18
C GLY A 134 3.97 -7.45 9.14
N VAL A 135 4.90 -6.55 8.90
CA VAL A 135 5.97 -6.22 9.82
C VAL A 135 5.64 -4.87 10.46
N PHE A 136 5.62 -4.85 11.78
CA PHE A 136 5.37 -3.67 12.59
C PHE A 136 6.64 -3.30 13.34
N PHE A 137 7.09 -2.06 13.22
CA PHE A 137 8.39 -1.62 13.72
C PHE A 137 8.27 -0.86 15.03
N GLY A 138 9.25 -1.09 15.90
CA GLY A 138 9.37 -0.47 17.22
C GLY A 138 9.33 -1.47 18.36
N GLN A 139 10.13 -1.23 19.40
CA GLN A 139 10.29 -2.16 20.53
C GLN A 139 8.97 -2.53 21.23
N ARG A 140 8.00 -1.62 21.26
CA ARG A 140 6.71 -1.82 21.92
C ARG A 140 5.56 -2.12 20.94
N ALA A 141 5.86 -2.37 19.66
CA ALA A 141 4.82 -2.62 18.67
C ALA A 141 3.92 -3.81 19.04
N ALA A 142 4.49 -4.92 19.52
CA ALA A 142 3.76 -6.09 19.93
C ALA A 142 2.82 -5.84 21.12
N GLU A 143 3.22 -5.00 22.08
CA GLU A 143 2.38 -4.63 23.23
C GLU A 143 1.15 -3.84 22.78
N TYR A 144 1.35 -2.86 21.89
CA TYR A 144 0.25 -2.05 21.35
C TYR A 144 -0.75 -2.89 20.55
N ILE A 145 -0.23 -3.83 19.75
CA ILE A 145 -1.08 -4.70 18.93
C ILE A 145 -1.91 -5.67 19.76
N LYS A 146 -1.35 -6.18 20.87
CA LYS A 146 -2.09 -7.06 21.79
C LYS A 146 -3.19 -6.35 22.57
N LYS A 147 -3.06 -5.04 22.76
CA LYS A 147 -4.02 -4.22 23.50
C LYS A 147 -5.24 -3.83 22.67
N HIS A 148 -5.12 -3.76 21.36
CA HIS A 148 -6.12 -3.27 20.41
C HIS A 148 -6.58 -4.32 19.41
#